data_a98d077bc0f894580b9d29fca7c3ab9e
#
_entry.id   a98d077bc0f894580b9d29fca7c3ab9e
#
_cell.length_a   1.000
_cell.length_b   1.000
_cell.length_c   1.000
_cell.angle_alpha   90.00
_cell.angle_beta   90.00
_cell.angle_gamma   90.00
#
_symmetry.space_group_name_H-M   'P 1'
#
loop_
_entity.id
_entity.type
_entity.pdbx_description
1 polymer ?
#
loop_
_entity_poly.entity_id
_entity_poly.type
_entity_poly.pdbx_seq_one_letter_code
_entity_poly.pdbx_strand_id
1 'polypeptide(L)'
;MNKKDNIEKYSDKEALDFHTGGKPGKIEIISSKDLATQRDLALAYSPGVAVPCIEISKNEQSAYDYTSKGNLVAVISNGSAILGLGDLGALASKPVMEGKSVLFKRFADIDSIDIEIDSKDSNEIINCISKISKTFGGINLEDIAAPDCFIIEEKLKQLVDIPIFHDDQHGTAIITTAGLINALDIALSLIHI
;
A
#
# COMPACT_ATOMS: atom_id res chain seq x y z
N MET A 1 10.17 -11.28 -38.94
CA MET A 1 8.73 -11.04 -38.76
C MET A 1 8.54 -10.40 -37.36
N ASN A 2 8.38 -9.07 -37.35
CA ASN A 2 8.18 -8.32 -36.10
C ASN A 2 6.76 -8.54 -35.60
N LYS A 3 6.55 -9.40 -34.60
CA LYS A 3 5.41 -9.29 -33.70
C LYS A 3 5.72 -8.14 -32.73
N LYS A 4 5.30 -6.93 -33.08
CA LYS A 4 5.10 -5.88 -32.09
C LYS A 4 3.96 -6.38 -31.20
N ASP A 5 4.27 -6.61 -29.93
CA ASP A 5 3.27 -6.87 -28.91
C ASP A 5 2.25 -5.74 -28.97
N ASN A 6 1.01 -6.09 -29.31
CA ASN A 6 -0.14 -5.22 -29.19
C ASN A 6 -0.41 -5.06 -27.69
N ILE A 7 0.31 -4.17 -27.02
CA ILE A 7 -0.19 -3.54 -25.81
C ILE A 7 -1.35 -2.67 -26.31
N GLU A 8 -2.57 -3.04 -25.97
CA GLU A 8 -3.76 -2.24 -26.29
C GLU A 8 -3.51 -0.80 -25.80
N LYS A 9 -3.37 0.12 -26.75
CA LYS A 9 -3.20 1.53 -26.43
C LYS A 9 -4.56 2.07 -25.99
N TYR A 10 -4.68 2.35 -24.70
CA TYR A 10 -5.79 3.14 -24.18
C TYR A 10 -5.61 4.63 -24.53
N SER A 11 -6.70 5.37 -24.70
CA SER A 11 -6.70 6.82 -24.83
C SER A 11 -6.79 7.49 -23.45
N ASP A 12 -6.36 8.75 -23.36
CA ASP A 12 -6.50 9.55 -22.14
C ASP A 12 -7.96 9.59 -21.66
N LYS A 13 -8.90 9.65 -22.61
CA LYS A 13 -10.33 9.63 -22.31
C LYS A 13 -10.75 8.32 -21.66
N GLU A 14 -10.34 7.17 -22.20
CA GLU A 14 -10.64 5.86 -21.61
C GLU A 14 -10.08 5.73 -20.19
N ALA A 15 -8.86 6.26 -19.95
CA ALA A 15 -8.27 6.28 -18.62
C ALA A 15 -9.10 7.12 -17.63
N LEU A 16 -9.55 8.31 -18.04
CA LEU A 16 -10.41 9.16 -17.22
C LEU A 16 -11.80 8.54 -17.00
N ASP A 17 -12.41 7.98 -18.04
CA ASP A 17 -13.71 7.32 -17.96
C ASP A 17 -13.67 6.10 -17.02
N PHE A 18 -12.55 5.36 -16.98
CA PHE A 18 -12.33 4.26 -16.03
C PHE A 18 -12.36 4.72 -14.57
N HIS A 19 -11.78 5.89 -14.28
CA HIS A 19 -11.72 6.41 -12.91
C HIS A 19 -13.01 7.08 -12.45
N THR A 20 -13.86 7.53 -13.38
CA THR A 20 -15.13 8.21 -13.09
C THR A 20 -16.35 7.29 -13.18
N GLY A 21 -16.22 6.14 -13.86
CA GLY A 21 -17.33 5.22 -14.11
C GLY A 21 -17.86 4.58 -12.82
N GLY A 22 -19.19 4.59 -12.63
CA GLY A 22 -19.82 4.07 -11.42
C GLY A 22 -19.52 4.92 -10.18
N LYS A 23 -18.89 4.34 -9.16
CA LYS A 23 -18.32 5.09 -8.04
C LYS A 23 -16.94 5.61 -8.45
N PRO A 24 -16.63 6.90 -8.27
CA PRO A 24 -15.30 7.42 -8.52
C PRO A 24 -14.22 6.75 -7.68
N GLY A 25 -13.01 6.62 -8.25
CA GLY A 25 -11.88 5.95 -7.60
C GLY A 25 -11.89 4.43 -7.82
N LYS A 26 -11.06 3.72 -7.07
CA LYS A 26 -10.85 2.27 -7.21
C LYS A 26 -11.09 1.48 -5.94
N ILE A 27 -11.25 2.17 -4.80
CA ILE A 27 -11.37 1.58 -3.46
C ILE A 27 -12.75 1.83 -2.92
N GLU A 28 -13.32 0.81 -2.30
CA GLU A 28 -14.55 0.88 -1.51
C GLU A 28 -14.34 0.15 -0.19
N ILE A 29 -14.81 0.75 0.92
CA ILE A 29 -14.79 0.12 2.24
C ILE A 29 -16.17 -0.48 2.51
N ILE A 30 -16.19 -1.79 2.75
CA ILE A 30 -17.41 -2.54 3.08
C ILE A 30 -17.28 -3.21 4.44
N SER A 31 -18.40 -3.40 5.13
CA SER A 31 -18.44 -4.17 6.37
C SER A 31 -18.18 -5.66 6.09
N SER A 32 -17.31 -6.28 6.89
CA SER A 32 -17.09 -7.73 6.89
C SER A 32 -18.06 -8.50 7.79
N LYS A 33 -18.93 -7.80 8.52
CA LYS A 33 -19.92 -8.37 9.42
C LYS A 33 -21.32 -7.92 9.03
N ASP A 34 -22.29 -8.81 9.17
CA ASP A 34 -23.68 -8.46 9.00
C ASP A 34 -24.13 -7.56 10.18
N LEU A 35 -24.77 -6.45 9.86
CA LEU A 35 -25.31 -5.49 10.82
C LEU A 35 -26.83 -5.32 10.61
N ALA A 36 -27.53 -6.46 10.56
CA ALA A 36 -28.95 -6.51 10.20
C ALA A 36 -29.88 -6.28 11.41
N THR A 37 -29.44 -6.62 12.61
CA THR A 37 -30.26 -6.56 13.82
C THR A 37 -29.73 -5.57 14.87
N GLN A 38 -30.59 -5.18 15.81
CA GLN A 38 -30.15 -4.37 16.96
C GLN A 38 -29.12 -5.07 17.82
N ARG A 39 -29.18 -6.41 17.87
CA ARG A 39 -28.17 -7.21 18.57
C ARG A 39 -26.80 -7.10 17.89
N ASP A 40 -26.76 -7.15 16.56
CA ASP A 40 -25.53 -7.01 15.79
C ASP A 40 -24.90 -5.62 16.02
N LEU A 41 -25.71 -4.58 16.00
CA LEU A 41 -25.26 -3.22 16.31
C LEU A 41 -24.73 -3.10 17.75
N ALA A 42 -25.39 -3.73 18.72
CA ALA A 42 -24.93 -3.73 20.10
C ALA A 42 -23.60 -4.48 20.29
N LEU A 43 -23.35 -5.53 19.51
CA LEU A 43 -22.07 -6.26 19.51
C LEU A 43 -20.96 -5.50 18.76
N ALA A 44 -21.30 -4.93 17.61
CA ALA A 44 -20.34 -4.25 16.74
C ALA A 44 -19.91 -2.87 17.28
N TYR A 45 -20.76 -2.21 18.06
CA TYR A 45 -20.49 -0.88 18.58
C TYR A 45 -20.75 -0.80 20.09
N SER A 46 -21.86 -0.24 20.54
CA SER A 46 -22.11 -0.01 21.96
C SER A 46 -23.26 -0.90 22.46
N PRO A 47 -23.09 -1.62 23.58
CA PRO A 47 -21.95 -1.66 24.52
C PRO A 47 -20.89 -2.72 24.24
N GLY A 48 -21.13 -3.67 23.32
CA GLY A 48 -20.33 -4.88 23.13
C GLY A 48 -18.87 -4.62 22.78
N VAL A 49 -18.58 -3.54 22.04
CA VAL A 49 -17.20 -3.15 21.62
C VAL A 49 -16.27 -2.85 22.80
N ALA A 50 -16.79 -2.58 24.00
CA ALA A 50 -15.97 -2.36 25.19
C ALA A 50 -15.14 -3.61 25.55
N VAL A 51 -15.64 -4.81 25.28
CA VAL A 51 -14.96 -6.05 25.62
C VAL A 51 -13.64 -6.21 24.85
N PRO A 52 -13.61 -6.20 23.50
CA PRO A 52 -12.35 -6.25 22.77
C PRO A 52 -11.42 -5.06 23.07
N CYS A 53 -11.93 -3.86 23.34
CA CYS A 53 -11.10 -2.73 23.76
C CYS A 53 -10.34 -3.04 25.06
N ILE A 54 -10.99 -3.63 26.04
CA ILE A 54 -10.38 -4.01 27.32
C ILE A 54 -9.33 -5.12 27.10
N GLU A 55 -9.61 -6.11 26.26
CA GLU A 55 -8.66 -7.18 25.97
C GLU A 55 -7.39 -6.65 25.25
N ILE A 56 -7.55 -5.77 24.26
CA ILE A 56 -6.43 -5.13 23.57
C ILE A 56 -5.62 -4.24 24.53
N SER A 57 -6.28 -3.55 25.46
CA SER A 57 -5.56 -2.72 26.45
C SER A 57 -4.68 -3.52 27.41
N LYS A 58 -5.02 -4.79 27.64
CA LYS A 58 -4.20 -5.72 28.47
C LYS A 58 -3.10 -6.40 27.66
N ASN A 59 -3.36 -6.66 26.39
CA ASN A 59 -2.43 -7.31 25.48
C ASN A 59 -2.61 -6.74 24.06
N GLU A 60 -1.68 -5.90 23.62
CA GLU A 60 -1.74 -5.26 22.28
C GLU A 60 -1.78 -6.28 21.11
N GLN A 61 -1.24 -7.49 21.29
CA GLN A 61 -1.28 -8.53 20.27
C GLN A 61 -2.70 -8.99 19.96
N SER A 62 -3.63 -8.89 20.88
CA SER A 62 -5.04 -9.20 20.68
C SER A 62 -5.70 -8.28 19.63
N ALA A 63 -5.07 -7.17 19.25
CA ALA A 63 -5.55 -6.34 18.14
C ALA A 63 -5.56 -7.09 16.81
N TYR A 64 -4.70 -8.07 16.63
CA TYR A 64 -4.67 -8.92 15.43
C TYR A 64 -5.85 -9.91 15.36
N ASP A 65 -6.42 -10.26 16.51
CA ASP A 65 -7.56 -11.17 16.61
C ASP A 65 -8.89 -10.44 16.49
N TYR A 66 -8.97 -9.21 17.03
CA TYR A 66 -10.23 -8.49 17.19
C TYR A 66 -10.44 -7.33 16.22
N THR A 67 -9.44 -7.00 15.40
CA THR A 67 -9.53 -5.90 14.42
C THR A 67 -9.03 -6.32 13.04
N SER A 68 -9.20 -5.45 12.05
CA SER A 68 -8.66 -5.65 10.71
C SER A 68 -7.14 -5.48 10.61
N LYS A 69 -6.45 -5.09 11.70
CA LYS A 69 -5.02 -4.76 11.73
C LYS A 69 -4.15 -5.83 11.06
N GLY A 70 -4.44 -7.11 11.29
CA GLY A 70 -3.63 -8.22 10.79
C GLY A 70 -3.61 -8.37 9.27
N ASN A 71 -4.62 -7.83 8.59
CA ASN A 71 -4.72 -7.89 7.12
C ASN A 71 -4.85 -6.50 6.47
N LEU A 72 -4.46 -5.44 7.16
CA LEU A 72 -4.59 -4.07 6.65
C LEU A 72 -3.22 -3.44 6.45
N VAL A 73 -2.90 -3.07 5.20
CA VAL A 73 -1.65 -2.39 4.83
C VAL A 73 -1.96 -0.95 4.39
N ALA A 74 -1.15 0.01 4.88
CA ALA A 74 -1.17 1.36 4.33
C ALA A 74 -0.22 1.48 3.14
N VAL A 75 -0.69 2.05 2.03
CA VAL A 75 0.16 2.54 0.94
C VAL A 75 0.37 4.02 1.17
N ILE A 76 1.62 4.43 1.43
CA ILE A 76 1.92 5.80 1.83
C ILE A 76 2.85 6.46 0.83
N SER A 77 2.46 7.66 0.39
CA SER A 77 3.23 8.50 -0.53
C SER A 77 3.20 9.97 -0.12
N ASN A 78 4.16 10.74 -0.59
CA ASN A 78 4.08 12.20 -0.62
C ASN A 78 4.02 12.75 -2.06
N GLY A 79 3.95 11.88 -3.05
CA GLY A 79 3.84 12.23 -4.46
C GLY A 79 5.05 12.95 -5.05
N SER A 80 6.24 12.79 -4.43
CA SER A 80 7.45 13.47 -4.87
C SER A 80 8.19 12.76 -6.02
N ALA A 81 7.82 11.52 -6.36
CA ALA A 81 8.41 10.75 -7.46
C ALA A 81 7.38 9.88 -8.18
N ILE A 82 6.27 10.48 -8.61
CA ILE A 82 5.19 9.75 -9.28
C ILE A 82 5.70 9.20 -10.60
N LEU A 83 5.43 7.95 -10.83
CA LEU A 83 5.83 7.07 -11.93
C LEU A 83 5.97 7.78 -13.29
N GLY A 84 7.19 8.15 -13.67
CA GLY A 84 7.50 8.82 -14.94
C GLY A 84 7.07 10.28 -15.05
N LEU A 85 6.36 10.83 -14.04
CA LEU A 85 5.83 12.19 -14.03
C LEU A 85 6.61 13.12 -13.08
N GLY A 86 7.32 12.55 -12.09
CA GLY A 86 8.09 13.30 -11.11
C GLY A 86 7.24 13.83 -9.95
N ASP A 87 7.61 15.01 -9.44
CA ASP A 87 6.97 15.64 -8.27
C ASP A 87 5.69 16.38 -8.68
N LEU A 88 4.54 15.75 -8.52
CA LEU A 88 3.24 16.36 -8.71
C LEU A 88 2.50 16.64 -7.39
N GLY A 89 3.07 16.22 -6.26
CA GLY A 89 2.52 16.40 -4.91
C GLY A 89 1.54 15.31 -4.47
N ALA A 90 1.23 15.34 -3.19
CA ALA A 90 0.50 14.29 -2.49
C ALA A 90 -0.86 13.96 -3.13
N LEU A 91 -1.73 14.96 -3.33
CA LEU A 91 -3.06 14.69 -3.85
C LEU A 91 -3.05 14.11 -5.27
N ALA A 92 -2.08 14.51 -6.10
CA ALA A 92 -1.98 14.01 -7.47
C ALA A 92 -1.49 12.54 -7.52
N SER A 93 -0.83 12.04 -6.48
CA SER A 93 -0.42 10.64 -6.38
C SER A 93 -1.57 9.68 -6.08
N LYS A 94 -2.69 10.18 -5.52
CA LYS A 94 -3.80 9.35 -5.06
C LYS A 94 -4.30 8.30 -6.09
N PRO A 95 -4.49 8.61 -7.38
CA PRO A 95 -4.91 7.59 -8.34
C PRO A 95 -3.92 6.43 -8.47
N VAL A 96 -2.62 6.68 -8.31
CA VAL A 96 -1.58 5.63 -8.33
C VAL A 96 -1.64 4.81 -7.05
N MET A 97 -1.78 5.47 -5.90
CA MET A 97 -1.82 4.81 -4.58
C MET A 97 -3.07 3.94 -4.41
N GLU A 98 -4.24 4.39 -4.87
CA GLU A 98 -5.43 3.53 -4.98
C GLU A 98 -5.17 2.33 -5.90
N GLY A 99 -4.46 2.53 -7.01
CA GLY A 99 -4.07 1.45 -7.91
C GLY A 99 -3.21 0.42 -7.19
N LYS A 100 -2.20 0.85 -6.44
CA LYS A 100 -1.35 -0.05 -5.64
C LYS A 100 -2.18 -0.82 -4.59
N SER A 101 -3.10 -0.16 -3.91
CA SER A 101 -3.98 -0.79 -2.93
C SER A 101 -4.86 -1.88 -3.57
N VAL A 102 -5.38 -1.65 -4.77
CA VAL A 102 -6.14 -2.67 -5.53
C VAL A 102 -5.26 -3.87 -5.89
N LEU A 103 -3.97 -3.66 -6.21
CA LEU A 103 -3.05 -4.77 -6.49
C LEU A 103 -2.82 -5.63 -5.24
N PHE A 104 -2.66 -5.04 -4.05
CA PHE A 104 -2.60 -5.78 -2.79
C PHE A 104 -3.82 -6.68 -2.61
N LYS A 105 -5.01 -6.13 -2.82
CA LYS A 105 -6.26 -6.92 -2.71
C LYS A 105 -6.33 -8.01 -3.77
N ARG A 106 -6.04 -7.67 -5.03
CA ARG A 106 -6.21 -8.58 -6.17
C ARG A 106 -5.26 -9.77 -6.13
N PHE A 107 -4.00 -9.56 -5.74
CA PHE A 107 -2.96 -10.58 -5.85
C PHE A 107 -2.63 -11.28 -4.52
N ALA A 108 -2.90 -10.65 -3.39
CA ALA A 108 -2.54 -11.19 -2.08
C ALA A 108 -3.72 -11.28 -1.09
N ASP A 109 -4.91 -10.83 -1.49
CA ASP A 109 -6.10 -10.71 -0.63
C ASP A 109 -5.83 -9.89 0.65
N ILE A 110 -4.91 -8.92 0.56
CA ILE A 110 -4.61 -7.97 1.62
C ILE A 110 -5.48 -6.73 1.43
N ASP A 111 -6.17 -6.33 2.48
CA ASP A 111 -6.91 -5.07 2.51
C ASP A 111 -5.89 -3.92 2.57
N SER A 112 -6.11 -2.89 1.79
CA SER A 112 -5.19 -1.76 1.73
C SER A 112 -5.92 -0.45 1.54
N ILE A 113 -5.41 0.59 2.18
CA ILE A 113 -5.82 1.97 1.98
C ILE A 113 -4.60 2.84 1.69
N ASP A 114 -4.81 3.86 0.88
CA ASP A 114 -3.80 4.83 0.54
C ASP A 114 -3.84 6.03 1.50
N ILE A 115 -2.67 6.60 1.78
CA ILE A 115 -2.49 7.79 2.63
C ILE A 115 -1.46 8.71 1.97
N GLU A 116 -1.92 9.85 1.50
CA GLU A 116 -1.09 10.88 0.88
C GLU A 116 -0.67 11.92 1.92
N ILE A 117 0.63 12.01 2.22
CA ILE A 117 1.18 12.97 3.18
C ILE A 117 1.67 14.21 2.45
N ASP A 118 0.99 15.34 2.66
CA ASP A 118 1.36 16.63 2.06
C ASP A 118 2.52 17.29 2.83
N SER A 119 3.70 16.68 2.72
CA SER A 119 4.95 17.22 3.25
C SER A 119 6.15 16.76 2.41
N LYS A 120 7.17 17.61 2.34
CA LYS A 120 8.50 17.30 1.78
C LYS A 120 9.57 17.15 2.86
N ASP A 121 9.23 17.36 4.12
CA ASP A 121 10.15 17.14 5.24
C ASP A 121 10.10 15.68 5.68
N SER A 122 11.22 14.98 5.49
CA SER A 122 11.37 13.59 5.88
C SER A 122 11.06 13.33 7.36
N ASN A 123 11.35 14.28 8.27
CA ASN A 123 11.06 14.11 9.69
C ASN A 123 9.55 14.25 9.98
N GLU A 124 8.84 15.13 9.29
CA GLU A 124 7.38 15.23 9.39
C GLU A 124 6.72 13.94 8.89
N ILE A 125 7.18 13.42 7.74
CA ILE A 125 6.68 12.16 7.16
C ILE A 125 6.91 11.01 8.14
N ILE A 126 8.12 10.86 8.67
CA ILE A 126 8.48 9.81 9.65
C ILE A 126 7.61 9.93 10.90
N ASN A 127 7.44 11.15 11.43
CA ASN A 127 6.62 11.38 12.61
C ASN A 127 5.15 11.04 12.35
N CYS A 128 4.58 11.44 11.22
CA CYS A 128 3.22 11.12 10.83
C CYS A 128 3.03 9.60 10.76
N ILE A 129 3.86 8.90 9.99
CA ILE A 129 3.76 7.45 9.78
C ILE A 129 3.94 6.70 11.10
N SER A 130 4.91 7.08 11.94
CA SER A 130 5.13 6.42 13.23
C SER A 130 3.92 6.50 14.16
N LYS A 131 3.15 7.60 14.12
CA LYS A 131 1.96 7.79 14.95
C LYS A 131 0.76 6.95 14.52
N ILE A 132 0.62 6.70 13.22
CA ILE A 132 -0.52 5.92 12.67
C ILE A 132 -0.18 4.43 12.52
N SER A 133 1.08 4.04 12.66
CA SER A 133 1.57 2.67 12.39
C SER A 133 0.84 1.58 13.18
N LYS A 134 0.38 1.88 14.38
CA LYS A 134 -0.37 0.91 15.21
C LYS A 134 -1.70 0.45 14.59
N THR A 135 -2.24 1.20 13.63
CA THR A 135 -3.48 0.84 12.91
C THR A 135 -3.26 -0.30 11.92
N PHE A 136 -2.04 -0.47 11.41
CA PHE A 136 -1.74 -1.33 10.26
C PHE A 136 -0.94 -2.56 10.66
N GLY A 137 -1.07 -3.63 9.87
CA GLY A 137 -0.20 -4.80 9.92
C GLY A 137 1.10 -4.63 9.16
N GLY A 138 1.17 -3.65 8.25
CA GLY A 138 2.35 -3.30 7.47
C GLY A 138 2.18 -1.98 6.73
N ILE A 139 3.29 -1.42 6.25
CA ILE A 139 3.31 -0.18 5.48
C ILE A 139 4.14 -0.37 4.21
N ASN A 140 3.54 -0.02 3.07
CA ASN A 140 4.22 0.13 1.79
C ASN A 140 4.46 1.61 1.52
N LEU A 141 5.72 2.00 1.38
CA LEU A 141 6.10 3.33 0.90
C LEU A 141 6.18 3.30 -0.62
N GLU A 142 5.58 4.29 -1.27
CA GLU A 142 5.46 4.36 -2.73
C GLU A 142 5.70 5.78 -3.24
N ASP A 143 6.37 5.91 -4.39
CA ASP A 143 6.57 7.19 -5.09
C ASP A 143 7.16 8.32 -4.22
N ILE A 144 8.07 7.97 -3.30
CA ILE A 144 8.84 8.92 -2.49
C ILE A 144 10.23 9.09 -3.13
N ALA A 145 10.61 10.32 -3.43
CA ALA A 145 11.86 10.62 -4.11
C ALA A 145 13.11 10.22 -3.30
N ALA A 146 14.13 9.74 -4.01
CA ALA A 146 15.47 9.59 -3.46
C ALA A 146 16.12 10.99 -3.30
N PRO A 147 16.96 11.21 -2.25
CA PRO A 147 17.41 10.24 -1.25
C PRO A 147 16.49 10.05 -0.04
N ASP A 148 15.42 10.85 0.10
CA ASP A 148 14.55 10.88 1.27
C ASP A 148 13.89 9.53 1.55
N CYS A 149 13.49 8.79 0.52
CA CYS A 149 12.89 7.47 0.66
C CYS A 149 13.77 6.50 1.46
N PHE A 150 15.09 6.55 1.30
CA PHE A 150 16.03 5.70 2.05
C PHE A 150 16.07 6.05 3.54
N ILE A 151 16.10 7.35 3.83
CA ILE A 151 16.13 7.88 5.20
C ILE A 151 14.83 7.57 5.92
N ILE A 152 13.70 7.77 5.24
CA ILE A 152 12.37 7.52 5.78
C ILE A 152 12.22 6.03 6.11
N GLU A 153 12.51 5.15 5.16
CA GLU A 153 12.38 3.70 5.35
C GLU A 153 13.25 3.19 6.49
N GLU A 154 14.54 3.57 6.51
CA GLU A 154 15.48 3.11 7.54
C GLU A 154 15.06 3.54 8.94
N LYS A 155 14.66 4.81 9.10
CA LYS A 155 14.22 5.31 10.40
C LYS A 155 12.91 4.68 10.85
N LEU A 156 11.95 4.48 9.94
CA LEU A 156 10.69 3.83 10.29
C LEU A 156 10.89 2.38 10.73
N LYS A 157 11.79 1.62 10.09
CA LYS A 157 12.15 0.25 10.50
C LYS A 157 12.71 0.18 11.92
N GLN A 158 13.29 1.27 12.44
CA GLN A 158 13.80 1.36 13.81
C GLN A 158 12.74 1.82 14.82
N LEU A 159 11.69 2.51 14.37
CA LEU A 159 10.71 3.17 15.23
C LEU A 159 9.41 2.38 15.41
N VAL A 160 9.10 1.46 14.52
CA VAL A 160 7.82 0.73 14.52
C VAL A 160 8.04 -0.78 14.44
N ASP A 161 7.12 -1.53 15.06
CA ASP A 161 7.21 -3.00 15.19
C ASP A 161 6.48 -3.75 14.06
N ILE A 162 6.11 -3.06 12.99
CA ILE A 162 5.45 -3.65 11.81
C ILE A 162 6.36 -3.56 10.59
N PRO A 163 6.21 -4.45 9.60
CA PRO A 163 6.98 -4.38 8.35
C PRO A 163 6.83 -3.04 7.64
N ILE A 164 7.97 -2.46 7.25
CA ILE A 164 8.07 -1.28 6.38
C ILE A 164 8.79 -1.71 5.11
N PHE A 165 8.20 -1.42 3.96
CA PHE A 165 8.73 -1.80 2.65
C PHE A 165 8.58 -0.63 1.67
N HIS A 166 9.67 -0.27 0.99
CA HIS A 166 9.64 0.71 -0.09
C HIS A 166 9.68 -0.02 -1.43
N ASP A 167 8.55 -0.03 -2.14
CA ASP A 167 8.37 -0.89 -3.32
C ASP A 167 9.28 -0.49 -4.49
N ASP A 168 9.38 0.79 -4.82
CA ASP A 168 10.21 1.28 -5.91
C ASP A 168 11.67 0.86 -5.76
N GLN A 169 12.15 0.71 -4.53
CA GLN A 169 13.50 0.28 -4.22
C GLN A 169 13.60 -1.25 -4.22
N HIS A 170 12.85 -1.91 -3.35
CA HIS A 170 13.02 -3.34 -3.07
C HIS A 170 12.21 -4.21 -4.03
N GLY A 171 10.98 -3.82 -4.38
CA GLY A 171 10.15 -4.54 -5.36
C GLY A 171 10.82 -4.54 -6.73
N THR A 172 11.29 -3.38 -7.17
CA THR A 172 12.05 -3.23 -8.43
C THR A 172 13.33 -4.06 -8.41
N ALA A 173 14.09 -4.07 -7.32
CA ALA A 173 15.28 -4.88 -7.18
C ALA A 173 14.97 -6.38 -7.28
N ILE A 174 13.92 -6.85 -6.62
CA ILE A 174 13.51 -8.27 -6.63
C ILE A 174 13.12 -8.70 -8.06
N ILE A 175 12.23 -7.96 -8.71
CA ILE A 175 11.73 -8.34 -10.04
C ILE A 175 12.86 -8.27 -11.11
N THR A 176 13.71 -7.26 -11.02
CA THR A 176 14.85 -7.10 -11.94
C THR A 176 15.85 -8.24 -11.77
N THR A 177 16.17 -8.61 -10.53
CA THR A 177 17.07 -9.73 -10.24
C THR A 177 16.49 -11.06 -10.73
N ALA A 178 15.21 -11.31 -10.49
CA ALA A 178 14.55 -12.51 -10.99
C ALA A 178 14.56 -12.58 -12.51
N GLY A 179 14.28 -11.46 -13.18
CA GLY A 179 14.37 -11.36 -14.64
C GLY A 179 15.78 -11.60 -15.16
N LEU A 180 16.80 -11.06 -14.50
CA LEU A 180 18.20 -11.26 -14.88
C LEU A 180 18.63 -12.73 -14.73
N ILE A 181 18.28 -13.38 -13.62
CA ILE A 181 18.59 -14.81 -13.42
C ILE A 181 18.00 -15.66 -14.56
N ASN A 182 16.70 -15.46 -14.86
CA ASN A 182 16.05 -16.19 -15.95
C ASN A 182 16.67 -15.88 -17.33
N ALA A 183 17.03 -14.63 -17.58
CA ALA A 183 17.68 -14.23 -18.83
C ALA A 183 19.06 -14.89 -19.00
N LEU A 184 19.85 -14.99 -17.93
CA LEU A 184 21.16 -15.66 -17.94
C LEU A 184 21.00 -17.16 -18.18
N ASP A 185 20.01 -17.81 -17.61
CA ASP A 185 19.72 -19.24 -17.87
C ASP A 185 19.35 -19.47 -19.33
N ILE A 186 18.50 -18.64 -19.92
CA ILE A 186 18.12 -18.76 -21.34
C ILE A 186 19.30 -18.49 -22.25
N ALA A 187 20.13 -17.50 -21.93
CA ALA A 187 21.28 -17.12 -22.75
C ALA A 187 22.47 -18.08 -22.59
N LEU A 188 22.41 -19.05 -21.67
CA LEU A 188 23.54 -19.93 -21.29
C LEU A 188 24.82 -19.16 -20.95
N SER A 189 24.69 -17.92 -20.51
CA SER A 189 25.79 -16.99 -20.33
C SER A 189 26.65 -17.29 -19.10
N LEU A 190 26.16 -18.12 -18.19
CA LEU A 190 26.92 -18.56 -17.00
C LEU A 190 28.16 -19.40 -17.33
N ILE A 191 28.26 -19.91 -18.56
CA ILE A 191 29.37 -20.75 -19.01
C ILE A 191 30.56 -19.91 -19.52
N HIS A 192 30.38 -18.62 -19.74
CA HIS A 192 31.34 -17.74 -20.39
C HIS A 192 31.84 -16.60 -19.46
N ILE A 193 31.52 -16.65 -18.19
CA ILE A 193 32.04 -15.72 -17.18
C ILE A 193 33.17 -16.36 -16.36
#